data_121b8c89dba2ad3b39923b3516bd6627
#
_entry.id   121b8c89dba2ad3b39923b3516bd6627
#
_cell.length_a   1.000
_cell.length_b   1.000
_cell.length_c   1.000
_cell.angle_alpha   90.00
_cell.angle_beta   90.00
_cell.angle_gamma   90.00
#
_symmetry.space_group_name_H-M   'P 1'
#
loop_
_entity.id
_entity.type
_entity.pdbx_description
1 polymer ?
#
loop_
_entity_poly.entity_id
_entity_poly.type
_entity_poly.pdbx_seq_one_letter_code
_entity_poly.pdbx_strand_id
1 'polypeptide(L)'
;MSKFMILYRSPASASEQLENATPEQKEASAKAWQAWATRVGYAITDLGSPLAHTTHVGPGTASTDGVSGYSILEAGSADEVESILEGNPHLAMPGTSVEVLEIIPIEDI
;
A
#
# COMPACT_ATOMS: atom_id res chain seq x y z
N MET A 1 -3.16 -7.77 -18.94
CA MET A 1 -2.82 -7.68 -17.50
C MET A 1 -3.79 -6.76 -16.80
N SER A 2 -4.04 -7.05 -15.53
CA SER A 2 -4.93 -6.22 -14.71
C SER A 2 -4.12 -5.33 -13.79
N LYS A 3 -4.74 -4.25 -13.34
CA LYS A 3 -4.18 -3.39 -12.29
C LYS A 3 -4.81 -3.75 -10.97
N PHE A 4 -4.02 -3.65 -9.91
CA PHE A 4 -4.44 -3.98 -8.56
C PHE A 4 -4.13 -2.83 -7.63
N MET A 5 -5.13 -2.45 -6.83
CA MET A 5 -4.96 -1.51 -5.74
C MET A 5 -4.43 -2.27 -4.53
N ILE A 6 -3.32 -1.82 -4.01
CA ILE A 6 -2.71 -2.38 -2.81
C ILE A 6 -2.98 -1.41 -1.68
N LEU A 7 -3.74 -1.84 -0.69
CA LEU A 7 -4.02 -1.04 0.49
C LEU A 7 -3.17 -1.57 1.64
N TYR A 8 -2.32 -0.70 2.17
CA TYR A 8 -1.47 -1.04 3.31
C TYR A 8 -2.24 -0.77 4.60
N ARG A 9 -2.29 -1.76 5.48
CA ARG A 9 -2.96 -1.65 6.77
C ARG A 9 -1.97 -1.83 7.90
N SER A 10 -2.11 -1.02 8.94
CA SER A 10 -1.26 -1.09 10.12
C SER A 10 -2.02 -0.67 11.37
N PRO A 11 -1.57 -1.10 12.56
CA PRO A 11 -2.21 -0.69 13.82
C PRO A 11 -2.00 0.79 14.15
N ALA A 12 -0.91 1.40 13.62
CA ALA A 12 -0.66 2.83 13.78
C ALA A 12 -0.95 3.56 12.47
N SER A 13 -1.57 4.75 12.55
CA SER A 13 -1.84 5.56 11.36
C SER A 13 -0.54 6.04 10.71
N ALA A 14 -0.62 6.44 9.44
CA ALA A 14 0.53 7.01 8.75
C ALA A 14 1.04 8.26 9.48
N SER A 15 0.13 9.09 9.98
CA SER A 15 0.49 10.30 10.75
C SER A 15 1.25 9.95 12.01
N GLU A 16 0.79 8.95 12.78
CA GLU A 16 1.47 8.50 13.99
C GLU A 16 2.85 7.94 13.68
N GLN A 17 2.96 7.16 12.61
CA GLN A 17 4.25 6.62 12.19
C GLN A 17 5.24 7.71 11.83
N LEU A 18 4.79 8.75 11.13
CA LEU A 18 5.63 9.88 10.74
C LEU A 18 6.05 10.72 11.94
N GLU A 19 5.16 10.94 12.90
CA GLU A 19 5.46 11.69 14.12
C GLU A 19 6.48 10.99 14.99
N ASN A 20 6.40 9.67 15.08
CA ASN A 20 7.23 8.87 15.99
C ASN A 20 8.53 8.39 15.35
N ALA A 21 8.71 8.55 14.05
CA ALA A 21 9.91 8.10 13.36
C ALA A 21 11.06 9.07 13.56
N THR A 22 12.25 8.54 13.85
CA THR A 22 13.47 9.34 13.86
C THR A 22 13.90 9.65 12.43
N PRO A 23 14.76 10.67 12.21
CA PRO A 23 15.30 10.92 10.87
C PRO A 23 16.00 9.70 10.27
N GLU A 24 16.70 8.92 11.09
CA GLU A 24 17.37 7.70 10.63
C GLU A 24 16.38 6.63 10.20
N GLN A 25 15.26 6.50 10.94
CA GLN A 25 14.20 5.56 10.59
C GLN A 25 13.52 5.96 9.29
N LYS A 26 13.26 7.25 9.09
CA LYS A 26 12.68 7.77 7.85
C LYS A 26 13.59 7.49 6.65
N GLU A 27 14.89 7.71 6.80
CA GLU A 27 15.85 7.44 5.75
C GLU A 27 15.93 5.96 5.42
N ALA A 28 15.97 5.10 6.43
CA ALA A 28 16.02 3.65 6.25
C ALA A 28 14.75 3.15 5.55
N SER A 29 13.59 3.69 5.92
CA SER A 29 12.32 3.36 5.28
C SER A 29 12.30 3.77 3.81
N ALA A 30 12.75 4.98 3.50
CA ALA A 30 12.81 5.46 2.13
C ALA A 30 13.71 4.57 1.27
N LYS A 31 14.86 4.17 1.80
CA LYS A 31 15.79 3.28 1.11
C LYS A 31 15.18 1.89 0.87
N ALA A 32 14.47 1.36 1.86
CA ALA A 32 13.83 0.05 1.75
C ALA A 32 12.74 0.06 0.68
N TRP A 33 11.90 1.09 0.65
CA TRP A 33 10.88 1.24 -0.38
C TRP A 33 11.48 1.39 -1.77
N GLN A 34 12.56 2.17 -1.88
CA GLN A 34 13.24 2.36 -3.15
C GLN A 34 13.88 1.06 -3.66
N ALA A 35 14.47 0.28 -2.75
CA ALA A 35 15.04 -1.02 -3.10
C ALA A 35 13.97 -1.99 -3.58
N TRP A 36 12.82 -2.04 -2.90
CA TRP A 36 11.71 -2.87 -3.32
C TRP A 36 11.18 -2.42 -4.69
N ALA A 37 10.99 -1.12 -4.89
CA ALA A 37 10.52 -0.56 -6.15
C ALA A 37 11.48 -0.89 -7.30
N THR A 38 12.78 -0.80 -7.08
CA THR A 38 13.79 -1.12 -8.08
C THR A 38 13.74 -2.60 -8.46
N ARG A 39 13.59 -3.49 -7.46
CA ARG A 39 13.50 -4.92 -7.67
C ARG A 39 12.25 -5.31 -8.46
N VAL A 40 11.12 -4.71 -8.12
CA VAL A 40 9.84 -5.01 -8.76
C VAL A 40 9.74 -4.41 -10.16
N GLY A 41 10.24 -3.19 -10.33
CA GLY A 41 10.36 -2.56 -11.65
C GLY A 41 9.02 -2.23 -12.29
N TYR A 42 8.81 -2.74 -13.50
CA TYR A 42 7.66 -2.36 -14.34
C TYR A 42 6.31 -2.79 -13.79
N ALA A 43 6.26 -3.71 -12.83
CA ALA A 43 4.99 -4.09 -12.23
C ALA A 43 4.39 -2.95 -11.39
N ILE A 44 5.18 -1.97 -10.97
CA ILE A 44 4.66 -0.83 -10.23
C ILE A 44 4.15 0.24 -11.21
N THR A 45 2.82 0.43 -11.24
CA THR A 45 2.19 1.50 -11.99
C THR A 45 2.27 2.82 -11.24
N ASP A 46 2.07 2.76 -9.92
CA ASP A 46 2.15 3.91 -9.02
C ASP A 46 2.64 3.39 -7.67
N LEU A 47 3.78 3.89 -7.22
CA LEU A 47 4.30 3.50 -5.91
C LEU A 47 3.38 3.96 -4.79
N GLY A 48 2.61 5.02 -5.03
CA GLY A 48 1.61 5.49 -4.11
C GLY A 48 2.15 6.44 -3.05
N SER A 49 1.39 6.56 -1.99
CA SER A 49 1.68 7.49 -0.89
C SER A 49 1.04 7.03 0.40
N PRO A 50 1.52 7.52 1.54
CA PRO A 50 0.78 7.38 2.79
C PRO A 50 -0.58 8.06 2.68
N LEU A 51 -1.58 7.53 3.38
CA LEU A 51 -2.94 8.03 3.39
C LEU A 51 -3.35 8.40 4.81
N ALA A 52 -4.08 9.51 4.95
CA ALA A 52 -4.64 9.93 6.21
C ALA A 52 -6.16 10.05 6.08
N HIS A 53 -6.89 9.53 7.06
CA HIS A 53 -8.34 9.68 7.10
C HIS A 53 -8.69 11.16 7.30
N THR A 54 -9.64 11.67 6.53
CA THR A 54 -10.08 13.05 6.63
C THR A 54 -11.55 13.14 7.04
N THR A 55 -12.45 12.53 6.25
CA THR A 55 -13.88 12.60 6.52
C THR A 55 -14.62 11.45 5.85
N HIS A 56 -15.85 11.24 6.28
CA HIS A 56 -16.77 10.28 5.69
C HIS A 56 -17.98 11.02 5.14
N VAL A 57 -18.39 10.69 3.94
CA VAL A 57 -19.55 11.30 3.26
C VAL A 57 -20.55 10.20 2.91
N GLY A 58 -21.82 10.48 3.21
CA GLY A 58 -22.91 9.53 2.93
C GLY A 58 -23.40 8.82 4.17
N PRO A 59 -24.61 8.23 4.11
CA PRO A 59 -25.27 7.63 5.28
C PRO A 59 -24.78 6.23 5.64
N GLY A 60 -24.06 5.55 4.75
CA GLY A 60 -23.57 4.22 5.03
C GLY A 60 -22.39 4.21 5.99
N THR A 61 -22.16 3.08 6.65
CA THR A 61 -20.93 2.89 7.42
C THR A 61 -19.80 2.52 6.50
N ALA A 62 -18.66 3.18 6.68
CA ALA A 62 -17.44 2.83 5.98
C ALA A 62 -16.33 2.58 6.98
N SER A 63 -15.49 1.60 6.71
CA SER A 63 -14.34 1.32 7.54
C SER A 63 -13.06 1.54 6.73
N THR A 64 -12.33 2.57 7.11
CA THR A 64 -10.97 2.80 6.63
C THR A 64 -9.97 2.56 7.74
N ASP A 65 -10.40 1.89 8.82
CA ASP A 65 -9.57 1.61 9.98
C ASP A 65 -8.31 0.87 9.55
N GLY A 66 -7.19 1.37 9.96
CA GLY A 66 -5.90 0.75 9.68
C GLY A 66 -5.33 1.01 8.29
N VAL A 67 -6.07 1.63 7.38
CA VAL A 67 -5.51 1.96 6.07
C VAL A 67 -4.50 3.10 6.22
N SER A 68 -3.25 2.84 5.84
CA SER A 68 -2.16 3.79 6.03
C SER A 68 -1.46 4.19 4.73
N GLY A 69 -1.80 3.58 3.62
CA GLY A 69 -1.17 3.92 2.35
C GLY A 69 -1.69 3.07 1.21
N TYR A 70 -1.20 3.33 0.00
CA TYR A 70 -1.57 2.56 -1.17
C TYR A 70 -0.43 2.48 -2.18
N SER A 71 -0.51 1.48 -3.05
CA SER A 71 0.26 1.39 -4.28
C SER A 71 -0.65 0.81 -5.36
N ILE A 72 -0.27 0.97 -6.62
CA ILE A 72 -0.96 0.34 -7.74
C ILE A 72 0.04 -0.52 -8.50
N LEU A 73 -0.28 -1.80 -8.65
CA LEU A 73 0.54 -2.77 -9.38
C LEU A 73 -0.19 -3.27 -10.61
N GLU A 74 0.58 -3.71 -11.59
CA GLU A 74 0.06 -4.37 -12.78
C GLU A 74 0.58 -5.79 -12.81
N ALA A 75 -0.30 -6.77 -12.97
CA ALA A 75 0.06 -8.17 -12.92
C ALA A 75 -0.95 -9.01 -13.69
N GLY A 76 -0.59 -10.25 -14.00
CA GLY A 76 -1.46 -11.17 -14.72
C GLY A 76 -2.50 -11.86 -13.82
N SER A 77 -2.26 -11.90 -12.52
CA SER A 77 -3.14 -12.60 -11.58
C SER A 77 -2.87 -12.15 -10.14
N ALA A 78 -3.78 -12.49 -9.23
CA ALA A 78 -3.60 -12.23 -7.80
C ALA A 78 -2.38 -12.98 -7.25
N ASP A 79 -2.14 -14.19 -7.72
CA ASP A 79 -0.96 -14.97 -7.30
C ASP A 79 0.34 -14.25 -7.66
N GLU A 80 0.37 -13.64 -8.83
CA GLU A 80 1.52 -12.85 -9.26
C GLU A 80 1.70 -11.63 -8.37
N VAL A 81 0.60 -10.98 -7.95
CA VAL A 81 0.66 -9.85 -7.01
C VAL A 81 1.28 -10.28 -5.69
N GLU A 82 0.89 -11.45 -5.17
CA GLU A 82 1.48 -11.98 -3.94
C GLU A 82 3.00 -12.15 -4.06
N SER A 83 3.46 -12.66 -5.19
CA SER A 83 4.90 -12.81 -5.46
C SER A 83 5.61 -11.46 -5.52
N ILE A 84 4.98 -10.48 -6.15
CA ILE A 84 5.53 -9.12 -6.25
C ILE A 84 5.67 -8.49 -4.87
N LEU A 85 4.71 -8.76 -3.98
CA LEU A 85 4.69 -8.19 -2.63
C LEU A 85 5.70 -8.82 -1.67
N GLU A 86 6.34 -9.92 -2.05
CA GLU A 86 7.41 -10.49 -1.23
C GLU A 86 8.52 -9.46 -1.03
N GLY A 87 8.94 -9.29 0.22
CA GLY A 87 9.97 -8.31 0.56
C GLY A 87 9.51 -6.87 0.60
N ASN A 88 8.19 -6.62 0.47
CA ASN A 88 7.66 -5.28 0.62
C ASN A 88 7.91 -4.77 2.04
N PRO A 89 8.48 -3.55 2.20
CA PRO A 89 8.86 -3.04 3.53
C PRO A 89 7.72 -2.94 4.53
N HIS A 90 6.50 -2.68 4.07
CA HIS A 90 5.33 -2.58 4.96
C HIS A 90 5.11 -3.90 5.72
N LEU A 91 5.28 -5.02 5.02
CA LEU A 91 5.03 -6.34 5.61
C LEU A 91 6.11 -6.77 6.59
N ALA A 92 7.23 -6.06 6.66
CA ALA A 92 8.28 -6.31 7.65
C ALA A 92 7.91 -5.80 9.04
N MET A 93 6.91 -4.92 9.15
CA MET A 93 6.48 -4.36 10.43
C MET A 93 5.46 -5.27 11.12
N PRO A 94 5.54 -5.47 12.45
CA PRO A 94 4.57 -6.31 13.16
C PRO A 94 3.14 -5.77 13.05
N GLY A 95 2.17 -6.68 12.94
CA GLY A 95 0.76 -6.33 12.94
C GLY A 95 0.26 -5.70 11.65
N THR A 96 1.08 -5.67 10.61
CA THR A 96 0.68 -5.10 9.33
C THR A 96 0.11 -6.15 8.39
N SER A 97 -0.65 -5.68 7.40
CA SER A 97 -1.18 -6.53 6.35
C SER A 97 -1.37 -5.70 5.08
N VAL A 98 -1.70 -6.39 4.01
CA VAL A 98 -1.96 -5.78 2.72
C VAL A 98 -3.27 -6.37 2.19
N GLU A 99 -4.15 -5.49 1.73
CA GLU A 99 -5.36 -5.89 1.03
C GLU A 99 -5.18 -5.63 -0.47
N VAL A 100 -5.51 -6.62 -1.28
CA VAL A 100 -5.34 -6.54 -2.73
C VAL A 100 -6.71 -6.46 -3.37
N LEU A 101 -6.96 -5.40 -4.13
CA LEU A 101 -8.23 -5.18 -4.83
C LEU A 101 -7.97 -5.04 -6.32
N GLU A 102 -8.63 -5.85 -7.13
CA GLU A 102 -8.48 -5.70 -8.58
C GLU A 102 -9.23 -4.44 -9.05
N ILE A 103 -8.56 -3.64 -9.88
CA ILE A 103 -9.17 -2.45 -10.47
C ILE A 103 -9.88 -2.89 -11.74
N ILE A 104 -11.19 -2.82 -11.72
CA ILE A 104 -12.02 -3.19 -12.86
C ILE A 104 -12.32 -1.96 -13.69
N PRO A 105 -12.00 -1.95 -15.00
CA PRO A 105 -12.33 -0.81 -15.85
C PRO A 105 -13.83 -0.53 -15.81
N ILE A 106 -14.19 0.75 -15.82
CA ILE A 106 -15.58 1.15 -15.68
C ILE A 106 -16.48 0.63 -16.82
N GLU A 107 -15.89 0.44 -18.00
CA GLU A 107 -16.57 -0.12 -19.16
C GLU A 107 -16.99 -1.58 -18.97
N ASP A 108 -16.39 -2.27 -18.03
CA ASP A 108 -16.66 -3.69 -17.77
C ASP A 108 -17.68 -3.93 -16.64
N ILE A 109 -18.27 -2.84 -16.13
CA ILE A 109 -19.26 -2.93 -15.07
C ILE A 109 -20.67 -3.04 -15.65
#